data_224fcc17c22fa5ec1db6e49454ab1c47
#
_entry.id   224fcc17c22fa5ec1db6e49454ab1c47
#
_cell.length_a   1.000
_cell.length_b   1.000
_cell.length_c   1.000
_cell.angle_alpha   90.00
_cell.angle_beta   90.00
_cell.angle_gamma   90.00
#
_symmetry.space_group_name_H-M   'P 1'
#
loop_
_entity.id
_entity.type
_entity.pdbx_description
1 polymer ?
#
loop_
_entity_poly.entity_id
_entity_poly.type
_entity_poly.pdbx_seq_one_letter_code
_entity_poly.pdbx_strand_id
1 'polypeptide(L)'
;MSTSYETFCEEMTETNRRFTAVLFKLSNAVLVFFYEGKEKIKLGTLAIAMPPFNSETCISSVLLGERNSVITRILAERVANAFRGIALVSTHLTEIREAETNSKLFQVTTNLLKKVGAKGY
;
A
#
# COMPACT_ATOMS: atom_id res chain seq x y z
N MET A 1 10.55 -23.33 -16.37
CA MET A 1 9.54 -22.34 -16.69
C MET A 1 9.84 -21.04 -15.93
N SER A 2 9.85 -19.91 -16.59
CA SER A 2 10.06 -18.64 -15.94
C SER A 2 8.71 -17.94 -15.74
N THR A 3 8.61 -17.24 -14.62
CA THR A 3 7.41 -16.46 -14.30
C THR A 3 7.81 -14.98 -14.27
N SER A 4 7.09 -14.16 -15.02
CA SER A 4 7.33 -12.73 -15.01
C SER A 4 6.28 -12.02 -14.16
N TYR A 5 6.66 -10.93 -13.52
CA TYR A 5 5.76 -10.11 -12.74
C TYR A 5 6.20 -8.65 -12.85
N GLU A 6 5.27 -7.76 -12.60
CA GLU A 6 5.55 -6.33 -12.62
C GLU A 6 5.76 -5.80 -11.22
N THR A 7 6.80 -5.01 -11.05
CA THR A 7 7.14 -4.40 -9.77
C THR A 7 7.35 -2.90 -9.97
N PHE A 8 6.77 -2.10 -9.09
CA PHE A 8 6.89 -0.65 -9.12
C PHE A 8 7.35 -0.16 -7.75
N CYS A 9 8.17 0.88 -7.74
CA CYS A 9 8.75 1.39 -6.51
C CYS A 9 8.65 2.91 -6.45
N GLU A 10 8.38 3.44 -5.27
CA GLU A 10 8.41 4.86 -4.97
C GLU A 10 9.10 5.06 -3.64
N GLU A 11 9.78 6.20 -3.50
CA GLU A 11 10.43 6.57 -2.26
C GLU A 11 9.97 7.94 -1.82
N MET A 12 9.97 8.17 -0.51
CA MET A 12 9.76 9.49 0.05
C MET A 12 10.72 9.70 1.21
N THR A 13 11.06 10.96 1.47
CA THR A 13 11.93 11.33 2.57
C THR A 13 11.23 12.38 3.42
N GLU A 14 11.28 12.23 4.72
CA GLU A 14 10.74 13.19 5.66
C GLU A 14 11.68 13.32 6.84
N THR A 15 12.22 14.52 7.04
CA THR A 15 13.22 14.81 8.07
C THR A 15 14.39 13.84 7.91
N ASN A 16 14.61 12.96 8.86
CA ASN A 16 15.70 11.97 8.81
C ASN A 16 15.19 10.57 8.52
N ARG A 17 13.95 10.46 8.05
CA ARG A 17 13.32 9.16 7.77
C ARG A 17 13.18 8.98 6.27
N ARG A 18 13.46 7.78 5.81
CA ARG A 18 13.27 7.41 4.43
C ARG A 18 12.28 6.25 4.37
N PHE A 19 11.29 6.41 3.51
CA PHE A 19 10.25 5.41 3.35
C PHE A 19 10.26 4.90 1.92
N THR A 20 10.06 3.62 1.76
CA THR A 20 9.98 3.00 0.44
C THR A 20 8.65 2.28 0.31
N ALA A 21 8.04 2.39 -0.85
CA ALA A 21 6.83 1.66 -1.19
C ALA A 21 7.11 0.82 -2.41
N VAL A 22 6.83 -0.48 -2.34
CA VAL A 22 7.02 -1.41 -3.44
C VAL A 22 5.69 -2.09 -3.73
N LEU A 23 5.30 -2.08 -5.00
CA LEU A 23 4.05 -2.69 -5.45
C LEU A 23 4.36 -3.85 -6.38
N PHE A 24 3.76 -5.00 -6.08
CA PHE A 24 3.82 -6.18 -6.95
C PHE A 24 2.44 -6.38 -7.55
N LYS A 25 2.37 -6.36 -8.87
CA LYS A 25 1.12 -6.53 -9.59
C LYS A 25 0.93 -7.97 -10.02
N LEU A 26 -0.13 -8.60 -9.54
CA LEU A 26 -0.53 -9.93 -9.96
C LEU A 26 -1.69 -9.80 -10.95
N SER A 27 -2.11 -10.90 -11.55
CA SER A 27 -3.22 -10.85 -12.50
C SER A 27 -4.56 -10.52 -11.84
N ASN A 28 -4.73 -10.91 -10.58
CA ASN A 28 -6.00 -10.74 -9.88
C ASN A 28 -5.88 -9.97 -8.55
N ALA A 29 -4.69 -9.46 -8.24
CA ALA A 29 -4.46 -8.80 -6.96
C ALA A 29 -3.22 -7.92 -7.04
N VAL A 30 -3.05 -7.06 -6.05
CA VAL A 30 -1.81 -6.28 -5.90
C VAL A 30 -1.33 -6.38 -4.47
N LEU A 31 -0.02 -6.36 -4.30
CA LEU A 31 0.63 -6.34 -2.99
C LEU A 31 1.45 -5.06 -2.90
N VAL A 32 1.29 -4.31 -1.82
CA VAL A 32 2.07 -3.11 -1.59
C VAL A 32 2.75 -3.19 -0.24
N PHE A 33 4.05 -2.94 -0.22
CA PHE A 33 4.85 -2.93 1.00
C PHE A 33 5.37 -1.52 1.24
N PHE A 34 4.98 -0.93 2.36
CA PHE A 34 5.53 0.35 2.83
C PHE A 34 6.48 0.05 3.98
N TYR A 35 7.72 0.45 3.89
CA TYR A 35 8.69 0.21 4.94
C TYR A 35 9.70 1.34 5.04
N GLU A 36 10.32 1.46 6.21
CA GLU A 36 11.38 2.44 6.41
C GLU A 36 12.71 1.86 5.98
N GLY A 37 13.52 2.70 5.34
CA GLY A 37 14.81 2.31 4.82
C GLY A 37 14.77 2.06 3.35
N LYS A 38 15.90 1.65 2.79
CA LYS A 38 16.07 1.41 1.35
C LYS A 38 16.38 -0.02 1.00
N GLU A 39 16.71 -0.82 2.00
CA GLU A 39 17.31 -2.10 1.72
C GLU A 39 16.28 -3.17 1.37
N LYS A 40 16.06 -4.09 2.27
CA LYS A 40 15.18 -5.21 1.99
C LYS A 40 13.75 -4.92 2.38
N ILE A 41 12.82 -5.43 1.61
CA ILE A 41 11.40 -5.34 1.91
C ILE A 41 11.12 -5.99 3.26
N LYS A 42 10.32 -5.34 4.07
CA LYS A 42 9.95 -5.85 5.40
C LYS A 42 8.45 -6.00 5.48
N LEU A 43 8.02 -7.08 6.10
CA LEU A 43 6.61 -7.32 6.37
C LEU A 43 6.28 -6.78 7.75
N GLY A 44 5.23 -6.00 7.85
CA GLY A 44 4.75 -5.46 9.11
C GLY A 44 3.26 -5.70 9.28
N THR A 45 2.54 -4.69 9.75
CA THR A 45 1.08 -4.78 9.85
C THR A 45 0.52 -5.03 8.45
N LEU A 46 -0.31 -6.05 8.32
CA LEU A 46 -0.83 -6.47 7.02
C LEU A 46 -2.34 -6.39 7.01
N ALA A 47 -2.88 -5.71 6.00
CA ALA A 47 -4.31 -5.60 5.80
C ALA A 47 -4.68 -6.08 4.41
N ILE A 48 -5.88 -6.63 4.29
CA ILE A 48 -6.46 -7.01 3.02
C ILE A 48 -7.67 -6.13 2.76
N ALA A 49 -7.87 -5.74 1.51
CA ALA A 49 -9.06 -5.01 1.10
C ALA A 49 -9.62 -5.60 -0.18
N MET A 50 -10.93 -5.55 -0.30
CA MET A 50 -11.64 -6.00 -1.47
C MET A 50 -12.41 -4.82 -2.06
N PRO A 51 -12.50 -4.73 -3.40
CA PRO A 51 -13.26 -3.66 -4.02
C PRO A 51 -14.75 -3.82 -3.76
N PRO A 52 -15.53 -2.74 -3.85
CA PRO A 52 -16.97 -2.85 -3.69
C PRO A 52 -17.58 -3.61 -4.87
N PHE A 53 -18.49 -4.53 -4.59
CA PHE A 53 -19.21 -5.28 -5.62
C PHE A 53 -20.51 -4.58 -6.00
N ASN A 54 -21.39 -4.42 -5.02
CA ASN A 54 -22.71 -3.79 -5.23
C ASN A 54 -22.91 -2.56 -4.36
N SER A 55 -21.90 -2.16 -3.61
CA SER A 55 -21.94 -0.96 -2.80
C SER A 55 -20.73 -0.10 -3.14
N GLU A 56 -20.73 1.12 -2.69
CA GLU A 56 -19.63 2.04 -2.93
C GLU A 56 -18.52 1.90 -1.88
N THR A 57 -18.69 1.01 -0.92
CA THR A 57 -17.78 0.87 0.21
C THR A 57 -16.88 -0.35 0.05
N CYS A 58 -15.58 -0.12 0.12
CA CYS A 58 -14.61 -1.21 0.18
C CYS A 58 -14.68 -1.90 1.54
N ILE A 59 -14.37 -3.17 1.56
CA ILE A 59 -14.28 -3.96 2.78
C ILE A 59 -12.81 -4.21 3.05
N SER A 60 -12.36 -3.96 4.27
CA SER A 60 -10.98 -4.22 4.64
C SER A 60 -10.89 -4.85 6.02
N SER A 61 -9.79 -5.56 6.26
CA SER A 61 -9.54 -6.22 7.53
C SER A 61 -8.04 -6.31 7.76
N VAL A 62 -7.63 -6.19 9.02
CA VAL A 62 -6.24 -6.40 9.40
C VAL A 62 -6.03 -7.90 9.60
N LEU A 63 -5.05 -8.46 8.91
CA LEU A 63 -4.72 -9.88 9.01
C LEU A 63 -3.71 -10.15 10.12
N LEU A 64 -2.75 -9.25 10.30
CA LEU A 64 -1.77 -9.37 11.39
C LEU A 64 -1.18 -8.00 11.72
N GLY A 65 -0.70 -7.88 12.97
CA GLY A 65 -0.09 -6.65 13.45
C GLY A 65 -1.10 -5.68 14.04
N GLU A 66 -0.58 -4.71 14.77
CA GLU A 66 -1.41 -3.68 15.43
C GLU A 66 -0.95 -2.26 15.10
N ARG A 67 0.37 -2.08 14.91
CA ARG A 67 0.92 -0.75 14.68
C ARG A 67 0.45 -0.18 13.35
N ASN A 68 -0.08 1.03 13.40
CA ASN A 68 -0.56 1.73 12.21
C ASN A 68 -1.69 0.97 11.48
N SER A 69 -2.49 0.20 12.21
CA SER A 69 -3.52 -0.63 11.61
C SER A 69 -4.58 0.18 10.85
N VAL A 70 -4.96 1.35 11.35
CA VAL A 70 -5.96 2.18 10.71
C VAL A 70 -5.47 2.69 9.36
N ILE A 71 -4.26 3.27 9.32
CA ILE A 71 -3.71 3.78 8.05
C ILE A 71 -3.46 2.63 7.07
N THR A 72 -3.05 1.47 7.56
CA THR A 72 -2.82 0.31 6.70
C THR A 72 -4.11 -0.12 6.01
N ARG A 73 -5.21 -0.16 6.74
CA ARG A 73 -6.52 -0.47 6.17
C ARG A 73 -6.97 0.57 5.15
N ILE A 74 -6.79 1.84 5.46
CA ILE A 74 -7.17 2.92 4.55
C ILE A 74 -6.37 2.84 3.24
N LEU A 75 -5.07 2.59 3.34
CA LEU A 75 -4.23 2.41 2.15
C LEU A 75 -4.67 1.21 1.34
N ALA A 76 -4.98 0.09 2.01
CA ALA A 76 -5.45 -1.11 1.32
C ALA A 76 -6.75 -0.85 0.56
N GLU A 77 -7.70 -0.15 1.18
CA GLU A 77 -8.98 0.19 0.53
C GLU A 77 -8.77 1.10 -0.68
N ARG A 78 -7.87 2.07 -0.57
CA ARG A 78 -7.55 2.96 -1.68
C ARG A 78 -6.97 2.20 -2.86
N VAL A 79 -6.03 1.29 -2.58
CA VAL A 79 -5.39 0.48 -3.62
C VAL A 79 -6.41 -0.47 -4.27
N ALA A 80 -7.21 -1.15 -3.46
CA ALA A 80 -8.23 -2.07 -3.97
C ALA A 80 -9.23 -1.34 -4.87
N ASN A 81 -9.66 -0.16 -4.46
CA ASN A 81 -10.60 0.63 -5.25
C ASN A 81 -10.00 1.06 -6.59
N ALA A 82 -8.74 1.47 -6.58
CA ALA A 82 -8.06 1.93 -7.80
C ALA A 82 -7.83 0.80 -8.80
N PHE A 83 -7.47 -0.39 -8.31
CA PHE A 83 -7.18 -1.55 -9.16
C PHE A 83 -8.41 -2.37 -9.50
N ARG A 84 -9.51 -2.17 -8.78
CA ARG A 84 -10.71 -2.98 -8.92
C ARG A 84 -10.43 -4.46 -8.67
N GLY A 85 -9.57 -4.72 -7.68
CA GLY A 85 -9.18 -6.08 -7.31
C GLY A 85 -8.72 -6.15 -5.88
N ILE A 86 -8.37 -7.35 -5.44
CA ILE A 86 -7.91 -7.56 -4.07
C ILE A 86 -6.58 -6.85 -3.86
N ALA A 87 -6.45 -6.14 -2.74
CA ALA A 87 -5.20 -5.50 -2.35
C ALA A 87 -4.73 -6.01 -1.00
N LEU A 88 -3.44 -6.34 -0.92
CA LEU A 88 -2.76 -6.66 0.33
C LEU A 88 -1.75 -5.56 0.57
N VAL A 89 -1.84 -4.89 1.71
CA VAL A 89 -0.95 -3.77 2.04
C VAL A 89 -0.28 -4.05 3.37
N SER A 90 1.04 -3.95 3.37
CA SER A 90 1.85 -4.10 4.57
C SER A 90 2.52 -2.78 4.92
N THR A 91 2.55 -2.43 6.20
CA THR A 91 3.29 -1.28 6.68
C THR A 91 4.25 -1.71 7.77
N HIS A 92 5.53 -1.47 7.55
CA HIS A 92 6.58 -1.70 8.55
C HIS A 92 7.24 -0.35 8.84
N LEU A 93 6.56 0.46 9.63
CA LEU A 93 6.94 1.83 9.92
C LEU A 93 6.89 2.04 11.43
N THR A 94 7.67 2.99 11.94
CA THR A 94 7.49 3.41 13.31
C THR A 94 6.12 4.08 13.41
N GLU A 95 5.59 4.15 14.62
CA GLU A 95 4.26 4.71 14.83
C GLU A 95 4.13 6.10 14.18
N ILE A 96 3.11 6.28 13.36
CA ILE A 96 2.85 7.52 12.66
C ILE A 96 1.93 8.39 13.51
N ARG A 97 2.44 9.52 13.96
CA ARG A 97 1.68 10.46 14.79
C ARG A 97 1.40 11.78 14.09
N GLU A 98 2.12 12.03 13.01
CA GLU A 98 2.03 13.31 12.32
C GLU A 98 1.13 13.21 11.09
N ALA A 99 0.19 14.14 10.98
CA ALA A 99 -0.69 14.21 9.83
C ALA A 99 0.08 14.41 8.52
N GLU A 100 1.22 15.09 8.60
CA GLU A 100 2.07 15.34 7.46
C GLU A 100 2.62 14.04 6.86
N THR A 101 3.03 13.11 7.72
CA THR A 101 3.53 11.81 7.29
C THR A 101 2.42 11.01 6.61
N ASN A 102 1.21 11.05 7.17
CA ASN A 102 0.05 10.39 6.55
C ASN A 102 -0.22 10.96 5.15
N SER A 103 -0.16 12.28 5.01
CA SER A 103 -0.35 12.92 3.70
C SER A 103 0.68 12.46 2.69
N LYS A 104 1.93 12.31 3.11
CA LYS A 104 3.00 11.84 2.23
C LYS A 104 2.80 10.39 1.82
N LEU A 105 2.34 9.55 2.73
CA LEU A 105 2.02 8.16 2.40
C LEU A 105 0.93 8.08 1.34
N PHE A 106 -0.12 8.90 1.46
CA PHE A 106 -1.16 8.97 0.46
C PHE A 106 -0.63 9.47 -0.88
N GLN A 107 0.25 10.45 -0.86
CA GLN A 107 0.87 10.99 -2.07
C GLN A 107 1.73 9.93 -2.77
N VAL A 108 2.54 9.20 -2.01
CA VAL A 108 3.36 8.12 -2.55
C VAL A 108 2.48 7.04 -3.17
N THR A 109 1.38 6.71 -2.50
CA THR A 109 0.42 5.73 -3.01
C THR A 109 -0.16 6.20 -4.35
N THR A 110 -0.58 7.45 -4.43
CA THR A 110 -1.10 8.04 -5.67
C THR A 110 -0.06 7.95 -6.79
N ASN A 111 1.19 8.28 -6.48
CA ASN A 111 2.27 8.22 -7.48
C ASN A 111 2.51 6.79 -7.96
N LEU A 112 2.48 5.81 -7.07
CA LEU A 112 2.59 4.40 -7.45
C LEU A 112 1.44 3.98 -8.36
N LEU A 113 0.21 4.36 -8.00
CA LEU A 113 -0.96 4.01 -8.79
C LEU A 113 -0.88 4.61 -10.20
N LYS A 114 -0.36 5.81 -10.33
CA LYS A 114 -0.15 6.45 -11.63
C LYS A 114 0.89 5.69 -12.45
N LYS A 115 1.99 5.26 -11.84
CA LYS A 115 3.03 4.50 -12.54
C LYS A 115 2.52 3.18 -13.08
N VAL A 116 1.62 2.55 -12.36
CA VAL A 116 1.05 1.26 -12.75
C VAL A 116 -0.04 1.41 -13.81
N GLY A 117 -0.51 2.63 -14.00
CA GLY A 117 -1.61 2.88 -14.94
C GLY A 117 -2.98 2.55 -14.37
N ALA A 118 -3.10 2.50 -13.05
CA ALA A 118 -4.39 2.27 -12.42
C ALA A 118 -5.34 3.44 -12.67
N LYS A 119 -6.62 3.14 -12.72
CA LYS A 119 -7.67 4.16 -12.89
C LYS A 119 -8.43 4.31 -11.58
N GLY A 120 -8.91 5.51 -11.30
CA GLY A 120 -9.71 5.75 -10.10
C GLY A 120 -8.90 6.02 -8.82
N TYR A 121 -7.67 6.46 -8.98
CA TYR A 121 -6.84 6.87 -7.85
C TYR A 121 -7.14 8.29 -7.37
#